data_70a7441a7b3016fe9ef5ce49f2070028
#
_entry.id   70a7441a7b3016fe9ef5ce49f2070028
#
_cell.length_a   1.000
_cell.length_b   1.000
_cell.length_c   1.000
_cell.angle_alpha   90.00
_cell.angle_beta   90.00
_cell.angle_gamma   90.00
#
_symmetry.space_group_name_H-M   'P 1'
#
loop_
_entity.id
_entity.type
_entity.pdbx_description
1 polymer ?
#
loop_
_entity_poly.entity_id
_entity_poly.type
_entity_poly.pdbx_seq_one_letter_code
_entity_poly.pdbx_strand_id
1 'polypeptide(L)'
;MSRNLGSTDLKRLHREWRRRAPGRIGLLLDSVATPTNVGAILRTAAALRIDDVWLCGQTAGPELGGTKKTALGSERYLTFHQ
;
A
#
# COMPACT_ATOMS: atom_id res chain seq x y z
N MET A 1 3.07 6.03 -19.94
CA MET A 1 1.90 5.30 -19.44
C MET A 1 2.33 4.35 -18.32
N SER A 2 1.65 4.40 -17.22
CA SER A 2 1.98 3.53 -16.11
C SER A 2 1.42 2.13 -16.33
N ARG A 3 2.19 1.14 -15.98
CA ARG A 3 1.83 -0.27 -16.07
C ARG A 3 1.44 -0.78 -14.70
N ASN A 4 0.45 -1.65 -14.65
CA ASN A 4 0.09 -2.31 -13.41
C ASN A 4 1.18 -3.32 -13.03
N LEU A 5 1.68 -3.20 -11.81
CA LEU A 5 2.68 -4.13 -11.32
C LEU A 5 2.01 -5.40 -10.81
N GLY A 6 2.50 -6.53 -11.25
CA GLY A 6 2.11 -7.81 -10.71
C GLY A 6 2.82 -8.09 -9.40
N SER A 7 2.42 -9.17 -8.76
CA SER A 7 2.98 -9.58 -7.47
C SER A 7 4.49 -9.81 -7.51
N THR A 8 4.99 -10.43 -8.58
CA THR A 8 6.42 -10.70 -8.75
C THR A 8 7.22 -9.41 -8.97
N ASP A 9 6.68 -8.50 -9.78
CA ASP A 9 7.33 -7.21 -10.05
C ASP A 9 7.43 -6.38 -8.79
N LEU A 10 6.36 -6.36 -7.99
CA LEU A 10 6.32 -5.62 -6.74
C LEU A 10 7.34 -6.16 -5.74
N LYS A 11 7.46 -7.48 -5.66
CA LYS A 11 8.42 -8.13 -4.78
C LYS A 11 9.86 -7.74 -5.15
N ARG A 12 10.18 -7.71 -6.45
CA ARG A 12 11.49 -7.32 -6.95
C ARG A 12 11.79 -5.85 -6.64
N LEU A 13 10.80 -4.98 -6.84
CA LEU A 13 10.93 -3.56 -6.57
C LEU A 13 11.26 -3.31 -5.10
N HIS A 14 10.57 -3.98 -4.20
CA HIS A 14 10.82 -3.85 -2.76
C HIS A 14 12.23 -4.30 -2.38
N ARG A 15 12.69 -5.37 -2.98
CA ARG A 15 14.03 -5.89 -2.72
C ARG A 15 15.10 -4.88 -3.13
N GLU A 16 14.95 -4.24 -4.28
CA GLU A 16 15.89 -3.23 -4.75
C GLU A 16 15.89 -2.00 -3.86
N TRP A 17 14.72 -1.53 -3.48
CA TRP A 17 14.58 -0.35 -2.64
C TRP A 17 15.20 -0.54 -1.27
N ARG A 18 15.09 -1.72 -0.69
CA ARG A 18 15.67 -2.00 0.62
C ARG A 18 17.18 -1.83 0.63
N ARG A 19 17.81 -2.02 -0.49
CA ARG A 19 19.25 -1.82 -0.62
C ARG A 19 19.61 -0.35 -0.78
N ARG A 20 18.75 0.43 -1.41
CA ARG A 20 19.07 1.79 -1.84
C ARG A 20 18.52 2.87 -0.92
N ALA A 21 17.44 2.60 -0.23
CA ALA A 21 16.71 3.59 0.55
C ALA A 21 16.65 3.15 2.02
N PRO A 22 17.64 3.51 2.84
CA PRO A 22 17.65 3.07 4.24
C PRO A 22 16.59 3.73 5.11
N GLY A 23 16.03 4.87 4.69
CA GLY A 23 14.99 5.55 5.45
C GLY A 23 13.63 4.92 5.32
N ARG A 24 12.70 5.32 6.18
CA ARG A 24 11.30 4.87 6.15
C ARG A 24 10.41 6.05 5.80
N ILE A 25 9.38 5.75 5.01
CA ILE A 25 8.38 6.75 4.61
C ILE A 25 7.02 6.26 5.10
N GLY A 26 6.28 7.15 5.75
CA GLY A 26 4.94 6.84 6.24
C GLY A 26 3.86 7.58 5.46
N LEU A 27 2.69 6.98 5.41
CA LEU A 27 1.50 7.54 4.79
C LEU A 27 0.37 7.51 5.80
N LEU A 28 -0.35 8.61 5.94
CA LEU A 28 -1.52 8.68 6.81
C LEU A 28 -2.76 8.87 5.96
N LEU A 29 -3.74 7.97 6.15
CA LEU A 29 -5.04 8.06 5.50
C LEU A 29 -6.06 8.50 6.54
N ASP A 30 -6.63 9.67 6.34
CA ASP A 30 -7.63 10.20 7.26
C ASP A 30 -9.03 10.12 6.65
N SER A 31 -9.82 9.20 7.19
CA SER A 31 -11.23 9.04 6.82
C SER A 31 -11.45 8.75 5.33
N VAL A 32 -10.57 7.96 4.74
CA VAL A 32 -10.78 7.44 3.39
C VAL A 32 -11.67 6.20 3.52
N ALA A 33 -12.98 6.42 3.45
CA ALA A 33 -13.96 5.41 3.81
C ALA A 33 -14.25 4.37 2.71
N THR A 34 -13.98 4.70 1.46
CA THR A 34 -14.28 3.82 0.33
C THR A 34 -13.23 2.73 0.18
N PRO A 35 -13.57 1.44 0.38
CA PRO A 35 -12.59 0.35 0.34
C PRO A 35 -11.80 0.26 -0.97
N THR A 36 -12.45 0.47 -2.11
CA THR A 36 -11.77 0.42 -3.41
C THR A 36 -10.75 1.53 -3.56
N ASN A 37 -11.02 2.71 -3.01
CA ASN A 37 -10.07 3.82 -3.02
C ASN A 37 -8.87 3.52 -2.12
N VAL A 38 -9.11 2.97 -0.95
CA VAL A 38 -8.03 2.57 -0.04
C VAL A 38 -7.14 1.54 -0.72
N GLY A 39 -7.73 0.52 -1.34
CA GLY A 39 -6.95 -0.50 -2.04
C GLY A 39 -6.07 0.08 -3.15
N ALA A 40 -6.60 1.01 -3.93
CA ALA A 40 -5.83 1.68 -4.98
C ALA A 40 -4.67 2.49 -4.41
N ILE A 41 -4.90 3.19 -3.30
CA ILE A 41 -3.85 3.95 -2.61
C ILE A 41 -2.78 3.00 -2.08
N LEU A 42 -3.17 1.90 -1.46
CA LEU A 42 -2.21 0.93 -0.92
C LEU A 42 -1.34 0.34 -2.01
N ARG A 43 -1.92 0.06 -3.16
CA ARG A 43 -1.16 -0.45 -4.30
C ARG A 43 -0.11 0.54 -4.77
N THR A 44 -0.49 1.81 -4.89
CA THR A 44 0.43 2.88 -5.26
C THR A 44 1.50 3.07 -4.19
N ALA A 45 1.09 3.07 -2.93
CA ALA A 45 2.02 3.23 -1.81
C ALA A 45 3.09 2.13 -1.80
N ALA A 46 2.68 0.88 -2.03
CA ALA A 46 3.62 -0.23 -2.07
C ALA A 46 4.60 -0.07 -3.25
N ALA A 47 4.11 0.36 -4.41
CA ALA A 47 4.95 0.59 -5.58
C ALA A 47 5.95 1.72 -5.35
N LEU A 48 5.58 2.73 -4.56
CA LEU A 48 6.44 3.87 -4.23
C LEU A 48 7.33 3.60 -3.01
N ARG A 49 7.28 2.40 -2.47
CA ARG A 49 8.10 1.98 -1.33
C ARG A 49 7.76 2.74 -0.05
N ILE A 50 6.48 3.02 0.15
CA ILE A 50 5.99 3.47 1.45
C ILE A 50 6.09 2.27 2.42
N ASP A 51 6.55 2.51 3.63
CA ASP A 51 6.74 1.44 4.63
C ASP A 51 5.55 1.33 5.57
N ASP A 52 5.11 2.44 6.11
CA ASP A 52 4.09 2.46 7.16
C ASP A 52 2.86 3.21 6.69
N VAL A 53 1.68 2.69 7.03
CA VAL A 53 0.40 3.31 6.71
C VAL A 53 -0.42 3.44 7.99
N TRP A 54 -0.81 4.67 8.33
CA TRP A 54 -1.70 4.95 9.45
C TRP A 54 -3.12 5.11 8.94
N LEU A 55 -4.01 4.26 9.46
CA LEU A 55 -5.43 4.27 9.10
C LEU A 55 -6.20 5.02 10.19
N CYS A 56 -6.55 6.26 9.90
CA CYS A 56 -7.17 7.15 10.88
C CYS A 56 -8.64 7.43 10.53
N GLY A 57 -9.41 7.80 11.55
CA GLY A 57 -10.81 8.13 11.37
C GLY A 57 -11.61 6.98 10.80
N GLN A 58 -12.39 7.23 9.75
CA GLN A 58 -13.27 6.25 9.11
C GLN A 58 -12.61 5.49 7.97
N THR A 59 -11.30 5.47 7.92
CA THR A 59 -10.58 4.81 6.83
C THR A 59 -10.88 3.31 6.79
N ALA A 60 -11.22 2.80 5.60
CA ALA A 60 -11.50 1.38 5.40
C ALA A 60 -10.25 0.53 5.63
N GLY A 61 -10.41 -0.58 6.35
CA GLY A 61 -9.28 -1.44 6.69
C GLY A 61 -8.79 -2.28 5.52
N PRO A 62 -7.55 -2.78 5.61
CA PRO A 62 -6.96 -3.59 4.54
C PRO A 62 -7.59 -4.97 4.40
N GLU A 63 -8.32 -5.43 5.41
CA GLU A 63 -8.97 -6.75 5.40
C GLU A 63 -10.29 -6.77 4.63
N LEU A 64 -10.86 -5.60 4.31
CA LEU A 64 -12.14 -5.54 3.60
C LEU A 64 -11.99 -6.01 2.16
N GLY A 65 -13.00 -6.73 1.66
CA GLY A 65 -12.98 -7.30 0.32
C GLY A 65 -12.72 -6.30 -0.78
N GLY A 66 -13.36 -5.12 -0.72
CA GLY A 66 -13.15 -4.06 -1.71
C GLY A 66 -11.73 -3.54 -1.71
N THR A 67 -11.12 -3.41 -0.53
CA THR A 67 -9.73 -2.99 -0.40
C THR A 67 -8.79 -4.04 -0.99
N LYS A 68 -8.98 -5.31 -0.64
CA LYS A 68 -8.14 -6.39 -1.16
C LYS A 68 -8.22 -6.51 -2.67
N LYS A 69 -9.41 -6.32 -3.21
CA LYS A 69 -9.65 -6.44 -4.66
C LYS A 69 -8.80 -5.44 -5.45
N THR A 70 -8.69 -4.21 -4.98
CA THR A 70 -7.93 -3.17 -5.69
C THR A 70 -6.48 -3.12 -5.27
N ALA A 71 -6.15 -3.53 -4.05
CA ALA A 71 -4.76 -3.59 -3.58
C ALA A 71 -3.98 -4.73 -4.26
N LEU A 72 -4.65 -5.81 -4.64
CA LEU A 72 -4.06 -6.94 -5.37
C LEU A 72 -2.85 -7.54 -4.66
N GLY A 73 -2.95 -7.71 -3.34
CA GLY A 73 -1.89 -8.31 -2.54
C GLY A 73 -0.80 -7.35 -2.11
N SER A 74 -0.82 -6.09 -2.56
CA SER A 74 0.21 -5.12 -2.19
C SER A 74 0.18 -4.78 -0.70
N GLU A 75 -0.95 -4.99 -0.01
CA GLU A 75 -1.06 -4.75 1.41
C GLU A 75 -0.06 -5.56 2.24
N ARG A 76 0.45 -6.65 1.70
CA ARG A 76 1.43 -7.49 2.39
C ARG A 76 2.80 -6.83 2.55
N TYR A 77 3.07 -5.78 1.79
CA TYR A 77 4.35 -5.06 1.82
C TYR A 77 4.31 -3.82 2.71
N LEU A 78 3.18 -3.57 3.35
CA LEU A 78 2.97 -2.37 4.15
C LEU A 78 2.73 -2.76 5.61
N THR A 79 3.20 -1.93 6.52
CA THR A 79 2.92 -2.09 7.95
C THR A 79 1.82 -1.13 8.35
N PHE A 80 0.72 -1.66 8.89
CA PHE A 80 -0.45 -0.86 9.23
C PHE A 80 -0.47 -0.47 10.70
N HIS A 81 -0.91 0.75 10.95
CA HIS A 81 -1.08 1.31 12.28
C HIS A 81 -2.47 1.95 12.39
N GLN A 82 -3.05 1.90 13.57
CA GLN A 82 -4.34 2.53 13.83
C GLN A 82 -4.28 3.45 15.04
#